data_d44a5ddecc60e6388a508eaa1c11a584
#
_entry.id   d44a5ddecc60e6388a508eaa1c11a584
#
_cell.length_a   1.000
_cell.length_b   1.000
_cell.length_c   1.000
_cell.angle_alpha   90.00
_cell.angle_beta   90.00
_cell.angle_gamma   90.00
#
_symmetry.space_group_name_H-M   'P 1'
#
loop_
_entity.id
_entity.type
_entity.pdbx_description
1 polymer ?
#
loop_
_entity_poly.entity_id
_entity_poly.type
_entity_poly.pdbx_seq_one_letter_code
_entity_poly.pdbx_strand_id
1 'polypeptide(L)'
;LMGRTDSAYGQNGFSQFGERQGSSSSNNWDATIGVMAHELGHAYFDLPDLYDTSAIGSGIGAFGLMGSGAWGYKSTSEKSGATPVHLSAWSKEKIGACVPQTVDNGTNNITLPAVYQSSIHASSCKIYKASTSTSGEYFLFENRSPGGYDRGLYFKILYGSEDSIYSNNDDLY
;
A
#
# COMPACT_ATOMS: atom_id res chain seq x y z
N LEU A 1 20.11 -2.08 -4.61
CA LEU A 1 19.49 -3.40 -4.70
C LEU A 1 18.04 -3.27 -4.27
N MET A 2 17.14 -3.56 -5.19
CA MET A 2 15.72 -3.73 -4.85
C MET A 2 15.55 -4.99 -4.03
N GLY A 3 14.54 -5.05 -3.19
CA GLY A 3 14.10 -6.26 -2.54
C GLY A 3 13.67 -7.30 -3.58
N ARG A 4 13.72 -8.55 -3.21
CA ARG A 4 13.25 -9.66 -4.02
C ARG A 4 12.68 -10.73 -3.11
N THR A 5 11.54 -11.27 -3.50
CA THR A 5 10.98 -12.48 -2.92
C THR A 5 10.95 -13.57 -3.98
N ASP A 6 11.36 -14.75 -3.61
CA ASP A 6 11.32 -15.91 -4.50
C ASP A 6 10.28 -16.90 -3.97
N SER A 7 9.16 -17.02 -4.68
CA SER A 7 8.08 -17.96 -4.38
C SER A 7 8.36 -19.37 -4.90
N ALA A 8 9.44 -19.59 -5.65
CA ALA A 8 9.76 -20.90 -6.22
C ALA A 8 10.04 -21.97 -5.15
N TYR A 9 10.28 -21.57 -3.92
CA TYR A 9 10.54 -22.46 -2.78
C TYR A 9 9.32 -22.67 -1.86
N GLY A 10 8.12 -22.42 -2.37
CA GLY A 10 6.87 -22.62 -1.63
C GLY A 10 6.59 -21.53 -0.58
N GLN A 11 5.67 -21.79 0.35
CA GLN A 11 5.29 -20.85 1.42
C GLN A 11 6.44 -20.43 2.36
N ASN A 12 7.61 -21.03 2.21
CA ASN A 12 8.83 -20.73 2.94
C ASN A 12 9.86 -20.02 2.04
N GLY A 13 9.42 -19.29 1.02
CA GLY A 13 10.28 -18.47 0.21
C GLY A 13 11.14 -17.51 1.06
N PHE A 14 12.21 -17.03 0.49
CA PHE A 14 13.05 -16.03 1.15
C PHE A 14 12.77 -14.63 0.59
N SER A 15 12.86 -13.64 1.44
CA SER A 15 12.92 -12.24 1.03
C SER A 15 14.35 -11.76 1.07
N GLN A 16 14.76 -11.02 0.05
CA GLN A 16 16.09 -10.43 -0.04
C GLN A 16 15.97 -8.93 -0.30
N PHE A 17 16.67 -8.14 0.48
CA PHE A 17 16.79 -6.69 0.30
C PHE A 17 18.21 -6.26 0.65
N GLY A 18 18.63 -5.12 0.10
CA GLY A 18 19.97 -4.59 0.37
C GLY A 18 20.04 -3.96 1.75
N GLU A 19 21.17 -4.09 2.41
CA GLU A 19 21.50 -3.35 3.65
C GLU A 19 21.54 -1.83 3.40
N ARG A 20 21.86 -1.43 2.18
CA ARG A 20 21.98 -0.03 1.75
C ARG A 20 21.09 0.24 0.55
N GLN A 21 20.54 1.46 0.53
CA GLN A 21 19.74 2.00 -0.58
C GLN A 21 20.38 3.29 -1.10
N GLY A 22 20.03 3.66 -2.33
CA GLY A 22 20.51 4.88 -2.98
C GLY A 22 21.07 4.62 -4.38
N SER A 23 21.39 5.70 -5.09
CA SER A 23 21.77 5.68 -6.50
C SER A 23 23.27 5.60 -6.75
N SER A 24 24.10 5.87 -5.76
CA SER A 24 25.56 5.90 -5.90
C SER A 24 26.27 5.73 -4.56
N SER A 25 27.58 5.55 -4.58
CA SER A 25 28.42 5.46 -3.37
C SER A 25 28.38 6.72 -2.51
N SER A 26 28.16 7.88 -3.11
CA SER A 26 28.05 9.17 -2.41
C SER A 26 26.62 9.53 -2.01
N ASN A 27 25.61 8.90 -2.61
CA ASN A 27 24.20 9.10 -2.32
C ASN A 27 23.56 7.76 -1.95
N ASN A 28 23.93 7.23 -0.82
CA ASN A 28 23.35 6.02 -0.25
C ASN A 28 23.06 6.20 1.23
N TRP A 29 22.16 5.39 1.76
CA TRP A 29 21.75 5.35 3.16
C TRP A 29 21.39 3.93 3.56
N ASP A 30 21.27 3.68 4.85
CA ASP A 30 20.84 2.39 5.35
C ASP A 30 19.42 2.06 4.87
N ALA A 31 19.16 0.79 4.60
CA ALA A 31 17.86 0.34 4.09
C ALA A 31 16.75 0.79 5.03
N THR A 32 15.66 1.27 4.42
CA THR A 32 14.45 1.68 5.14
C THR A 32 13.47 0.52 5.24
N ILE A 33 12.53 0.61 6.18
CA ILE A 33 11.58 -0.47 6.48
C ILE A 33 10.60 -0.77 5.34
N GLY A 34 10.38 0.19 4.42
CA GLY A 34 9.32 0.07 3.42
C GLY A 34 9.50 -1.11 2.47
N VAL A 35 10.70 -1.26 1.90
CA VAL A 35 11.01 -2.41 1.03
C VAL A 35 10.94 -3.72 1.81
N MET A 36 11.47 -3.74 3.04
CA MET A 36 11.41 -4.94 3.88
C MET A 36 9.97 -5.38 4.13
N ALA A 37 9.09 -4.43 4.46
CA ALA A 37 7.68 -4.71 4.70
C ALA A 37 6.96 -5.17 3.42
N HIS A 38 7.29 -4.59 2.26
CA HIS A 38 6.77 -5.00 0.96
C HIS A 38 7.15 -6.45 0.64
N GLU A 39 8.43 -6.80 0.74
CA GLU A 39 8.92 -8.15 0.46
C GLU A 39 8.37 -9.19 1.45
N LEU A 40 8.19 -8.82 2.72
CA LEU A 40 7.48 -9.67 3.69
C LEU A 40 6.02 -9.87 3.32
N GLY A 41 5.38 -8.88 2.69
CA GLY A 41 4.05 -9.01 2.11
C GLY A 41 3.96 -10.16 1.10
N HIS A 42 4.95 -10.29 0.23
CA HIS A 42 5.06 -11.42 -0.69
C HIS A 42 5.35 -12.74 0.05
N ALA A 43 6.44 -12.76 0.82
CA ALA A 43 6.97 -14.00 1.39
C ALA A 43 6.04 -14.64 2.42
N TYR A 44 5.38 -13.83 3.24
CA TYR A 44 4.58 -14.32 4.36
C TYR A 44 3.09 -14.41 4.06
N PHE A 45 2.58 -13.48 3.25
CA PHE A 45 1.15 -13.35 2.99
C PHE A 45 0.73 -13.69 1.55
N ASP A 46 1.68 -14.05 0.70
CA ASP A 46 1.42 -14.36 -0.72
C ASP A 46 0.64 -13.21 -1.42
N LEU A 47 0.99 -11.97 -1.09
CA LEU A 47 0.42 -10.79 -1.74
C LEU A 47 1.17 -10.54 -3.04
N PRO A 48 0.50 -10.26 -4.15
CA PRO A 48 1.14 -9.84 -5.40
C PRO A 48 1.58 -8.39 -5.34
N ASP A 49 2.45 -7.99 -6.28
CA ASP A 49 2.64 -6.60 -6.62
C ASP A 49 1.32 -5.98 -7.09
N LEU A 50 1.07 -4.76 -6.63
CA LEU A 50 -0.10 -3.98 -7.03
C LEU A 50 0.28 -2.70 -7.78
N TYR A 51 1.55 -2.53 -8.12
CA TYR A 51 1.98 -1.57 -9.14
C TYR A 51 1.88 -2.20 -10.53
N ASP A 52 1.77 -1.38 -11.56
CA ASP A 52 1.71 -1.87 -12.93
C ASP A 52 3.10 -2.33 -13.41
N THR A 53 3.28 -3.63 -13.58
CA THR A 53 4.52 -4.23 -14.09
C THR A 53 4.72 -4.02 -15.59
N SER A 54 3.68 -3.60 -16.31
CA SER A 54 3.74 -3.27 -17.74
C SER A 54 4.15 -1.83 -18.03
N ALA A 55 4.28 -1.01 -16.98
CA ALA A 55 4.65 0.41 -17.04
C ALA A 55 3.69 1.27 -17.92
N ILE A 56 2.42 0.87 -18.02
CA ILE A 56 1.37 1.64 -18.70
C ILE A 56 0.66 2.57 -17.71
N GLY A 57 0.59 2.19 -16.44
CA GLY A 57 -0.03 2.95 -15.35
C GLY A 57 0.72 2.79 -14.04
N SER A 58 0.14 3.26 -12.95
CA SER A 58 0.75 3.22 -11.61
C SER A 58 0.19 2.14 -10.69
N GLY A 59 -0.81 1.37 -11.15
CA GLY A 59 -1.53 0.43 -10.31
C GLY A 59 -2.24 1.15 -9.16
N ILE A 60 -2.07 0.69 -7.92
CA ILE A 60 -2.62 1.39 -6.75
C ILE A 60 -1.76 2.58 -6.29
N GLY A 61 -0.67 2.88 -6.98
CA GLY A 61 0.22 4.00 -6.69
C GLY A 61 0.74 3.97 -5.25
N ALA A 62 0.80 5.15 -4.64
CA ALA A 62 1.28 5.32 -3.26
C ALA A 62 0.27 4.89 -2.18
N PHE A 63 -0.95 4.50 -2.56
CA PHE A 63 -2.01 4.15 -1.61
C PHE A 63 -1.94 2.72 -1.08
N GLY A 64 -0.91 1.97 -1.40
CA GLY A 64 -0.73 0.62 -0.87
C GLY A 64 0.71 0.22 -0.71
N LEU A 65 1.00 -0.52 0.37
CA LEU A 65 2.34 -1.07 0.64
C LEU A 65 2.84 -1.97 -0.50
N MET A 66 1.93 -2.74 -1.13
CA MET A 66 2.26 -3.61 -2.26
C MET A 66 2.32 -2.86 -3.60
N GLY A 67 2.17 -1.54 -3.58
CA GLY A 67 2.44 -0.61 -4.67
C GLY A 67 3.59 0.32 -4.30
N SER A 68 3.58 1.54 -4.83
CA SER A 68 4.61 2.56 -4.54
C SER A 68 4.57 3.10 -3.11
N GLY A 69 3.56 2.73 -2.32
CA GLY A 69 3.46 3.10 -0.90
C GLY A 69 4.57 2.55 -0.02
N ALA A 70 5.30 1.51 -0.47
CA ALA A 70 6.53 1.05 0.16
C ALA A 70 7.61 2.14 0.24
N TRP A 71 7.61 3.09 -0.69
CA TRP A 71 8.55 4.21 -0.76
C TRP A 71 8.05 5.46 -0.04
N GLY A 72 7.02 5.35 0.81
CA GLY A 72 6.44 6.47 1.54
C GLY A 72 7.43 7.15 2.47
N TYR A 73 7.31 8.47 2.61
CA TYR A 73 8.03 9.31 3.57
C TYR A 73 7.18 10.54 3.92
N LYS A 74 7.34 11.06 5.13
CA LYS A 74 6.49 12.17 5.65
C LYS A 74 7.11 13.55 5.50
N SER A 75 8.40 13.64 5.13
CA SER A 75 9.10 14.91 4.96
C SER A 75 10.35 14.72 4.10
N THR A 76 10.85 15.81 3.51
CA THR A 76 12.09 15.82 2.73
C THR A 76 13.35 15.43 3.54
N SER A 77 13.27 15.44 4.87
CA SER A 77 14.36 14.98 5.74
C SER A 77 14.40 13.46 5.90
N GLU A 78 13.31 12.77 5.57
CA GLU A 78 13.26 11.30 5.58
C GLU A 78 13.79 10.72 4.27
N LYS A 79 14.32 9.52 4.36
CA LYS A 79 14.68 8.73 3.18
C LYS A 79 13.46 7.97 2.67
N SER A 80 13.41 7.75 1.37
CA SER A 80 12.36 6.97 0.73
C SER A 80 12.18 5.62 1.41
N GLY A 81 10.94 5.26 1.72
CA GLY A 81 10.59 4.05 2.44
C GLY A 81 10.75 4.11 3.96
N ALA A 82 11.12 5.27 4.54
CA ALA A 82 11.23 5.42 5.99
C ALA A 82 9.86 5.41 6.71
N THR A 83 8.82 5.83 6.01
CA THR A 83 7.44 5.83 6.50
C THR A 83 6.54 5.21 5.44
N PRO A 84 6.58 3.87 5.24
CA PRO A 84 5.69 3.20 4.31
C PRO A 84 4.24 3.35 4.74
N VAL A 85 3.31 3.14 3.80
CA VAL A 85 1.88 3.23 4.06
C VAL A 85 1.26 1.87 4.37
N HIS A 86 0.01 1.86 4.80
CA HIS A 86 -0.76 0.63 5.02
C HIS A 86 -0.92 -0.21 3.75
N LEU A 87 -1.17 -1.49 3.95
CA LEU A 87 -1.76 -2.36 2.94
C LEU A 87 -3.09 -1.77 2.43
N SER A 88 -3.40 -1.99 1.15
CA SER A 88 -4.69 -1.62 0.56
C SER A 88 -5.85 -2.40 1.19
N ALA A 89 -7.08 -1.93 1.00
CA ALA A 89 -8.30 -2.61 1.43
C ALA A 89 -8.34 -4.07 0.94
N TRP A 90 -8.00 -4.29 -0.33
CA TRP A 90 -7.95 -5.61 -0.94
C TRP A 90 -6.89 -6.51 -0.28
N SER A 91 -5.69 -6.00 -0.06
CA SER A 91 -4.63 -6.77 0.60
C SER A 91 -5.01 -7.15 2.03
N LYS A 92 -5.63 -6.23 2.78
CA LYS A 92 -6.10 -6.49 4.15
C LYS A 92 -7.20 -7.56 4.19
N GLU A 93 -8.15 -7.53 3.25
CA GLU A 93 -9.18 -8.56 3.11
C GLU A 93 -8.55 -9.91 2.77
N LYS A 94 -7.65 -9.94 1.78
CA LYS A 94 -6.99 -11.17 1.31
C LYS A 94 -6.24 -11.90 2.41
N ILE A 95 -5.55 -11.18 3.29
CA ILE A 95 -4.78 -11.79 4.40
C ILE A 95 -5.61 -12.00 5.68
N GLY A 96 -6.89 -11.67 5.66
CA GLY A 96 -7.77 -11.77 6.84
C GLY A 96 -7.52 -10.72 7.92
N ALA A 97 -6.71 -9.70 7.66
CA ALA A 97 -6.47 -8.60 8.61
C ALA A 97 -7.69 -7.66 8.74
N CYS A 98 -8.63 -7.75 7.81
CA CYS A 98 -9.87 -7.00 7.83
C CYS A 98 -11.00 -7.83 7.23
N VAL A 99 -12.14 -7.84 7.89
CA VAL A 99 -13.39 -8.36 7.33
C VAL A 99 -14.24 -7.15 6.91
N PRO A 100 -14.34 -6.86 5.59
CA PRO A 100 -15.12 -5.73 5.13
C PRO A 100 -16.59 -5.83 5.51
N GLN A 101 -17.20 -4.70 5.86
CA GLN A 101 -18.63 -4.61 6.12
C GLN A 101 -19.38 -4.53 4.80
N THR A 102 -20.30 -5.45 4.57
CA THR A 102 -21.14 -5.41 3.36
C THR A 102 -22.11 -4.23 3.43
N VAL A 103 -22.23 -3.52 2.35
CA VAL A 103 -23.23 -2.46 2.15
C VAL A 103 -24.12 -2.84 0.98
N ASP A 104 -25.42 -2.73 1.21
CA ASP A 104 -26.43 -3.02 0.21
C ASP A 104 -26.66 -1.83 -0.71
N ASN A 105 -27.13 -2.12 -1.92
CA ASN A 105 -27.57 -1.10 -2.85
C ASN A 105 -28.73 -0.29 -2.24
N GLY A 106 -28.54 1.02 -2.13
CA GLY A 106 -29.48 1.91 -1.47
C GLY A 106 -29.14 2.25 0.00
N THR A 107 -28.08 1.68 0.58
CA THR A 107 -27.56 2.13 1.85
C THR A 107 -26.98 3.54 1.70
N ASN A 108 -27.52 4.49 2.46
CA ASN A 108 -27.10 5.89 2.43
C ASN A 108 -26.42 6.28 3.73
N ASN A 109 -25.51 7.26 3.67
CA ASN A 109 -24.86 7.87 4.83
C ASN A 109 -23.98 6.91 5.64
N ILE A 110 -22.99 6.31 5.01
CA ILE A 110 -21.97 5.52 5.70
C ILE A 110 -20.86 6.45 6.17
N THR A 111 -20.53 6.39 7.47
CA THR A 111 -19.34 7.06 8.01
C THR A 111 -18.13 6.19 7.73
N LEU A 112 -17.16 6.72 6.99
CA LEU A 112 -15.92 6.05 6.66
C LEU A 112 -14.73 6.76 7.34
N PRO A 113 -14.41 6.41 8.59
CA PRO A 113 -13.27 7.01 9.28
C PRO A 113 -11.96 6.61 8.61
N ALA A 114 -10.94 7.45 8.78
CA ALA A 114 -9.62 7.17 8.23
C ALA A 114 -9.07 5.84 8.75
N VAL A 115 -8.36 5.11 7.90
CA VAL A 115 -7.83 3.76 8.20
C VAL A 115 -7.00 3.76 9.50
N TYR A 116 -6.18 4.79 9.72
CA TYR A 116 -5.35 4.87 10.93
C TYR A 116 -6.15 5.03 12.23
N GLN A 117 -7.43 5.39 12.14
CA GLN A 117 -8.35 5.49 13.30
C GLN A 117 -9.07 4.16 13.57
N SER A 118 -8.89 3.19 12.70
CA SER A 118 -9.48 1.87 12.87
C SER A 118 -8.68 1.04 13.87
N SER A 119 -9.37 0.21 14.63
CA SER A 119 -8.72 -0.80 15.45
C SER A 119 -7.94 -1.78 14.58
N ILE A 120 -6.86 -2.32 15.12
CA ILE A 120 -6.08 -3.40 14.50
C ILE A 120 -6.82 -4.75 14.45
N HIS A 121 -7.98 -4.86 15.10
CA HIS A 121 -8.78 -6.08 15.08
C HIS A 121 -9.54 -6.21 13.76
N ALA A 122 -9.44 -7.36 13.12
CA ALA A 122 -10.03 -7.66 11.83
C ALA A 122 -11.55 -7.36 11.76
N SER A 123 -12.26 -7.61 12.86
CA SER A 123 -13.72 -7.39 12.96
C SER A 123 -14.14 -5.93 13.14
N SER A 124 -13.19 -5.04 13.43
CA SER A 124 -13.46 -3.61 13.69
C SER A 124 -12.84 -2.68 12.64
N CYS A 125 -12.26 -3.24 11.60
CA CYS A 125 -11.74 -2.45 10.50
C CYS A 125 -12.86 -1.70 9.77
N LYS A 126 -12.53 -0.54 9.20
CA LYS A 126 -13.47 0.34 8.52
C LYS A 126 -13.26 0.30 7.01
N ILE A 127 -13.47 -0.89 6.45
CA ILE A 127 -13.53 -1.13 5.02
C ILE A 127 -14.95 -1.58 4.69
N TYR A 128 -15.51 -1.02 3.63
CA TYR A 128 -16.84 -1.39 3.14
C TYR A 128 -16.73 -2.09 1.80
N LYS A 129 -17.63 -3.03 1.58
CA LYS A 129 -17.70 -3.85 0.36
C LYS A 129 -19.09 -3.75 -0.24
N ALA A 130 -19.15 -3.31 -1.49
CA ALA A 130 -20.38 -3.29 -2.26
C ALA A 130 -20.27 -4.26 -3.45
N SER A 131 -21.19 -5.18 -3.56
CA SER A 131 -21.27 -6.09 -4.72
C SER A 131 -21.83 -5.35 -5.94
N THR A 132 -21.35 -5.70 -7.13
CA THR A 132 -21.95 -5.27 -8.39
C THR A 132 -23.05 -6.24 -8.82
N SER A 133 -23.70 -5.95 -9.95
CA SER A 133 -24.66 -6.88 -10.58
C SER A 133 -23.96 -8.10 -11.18
N THR A 134 -22.65 -8.06 -11.37
CA THR A 134 -21.86 -9.16 -11.93
C THR A 134 -21.41 -10.08 -10.79
N SER A 135 -21.68 -11.38 -10.92
CA SER A 135 -21.29 -12.37 -9.92
C SER A 135 -19.78 -12.37 -9.70
N GLY A 136 -19.36 -12.24 -8.43
CA GLY A 136 -17.96 -12.24 -8.02
C GLY A 136 -17.27 -10.87 -8.13
N GLU A 137 -17.92 -9.87 -8.70
CA GLU A 137 -17.37 -8.52 -8.81
C GLU A 137 -17.86 -7.62 -7.67
N TYR A 138 -16.98 -6.80 -7.13
CA TYR A 138 -17.29 -5.90 -6.01
C TYR A 138 -16.34 -4.71 -5.95
N PHE A 139 -16.77 -3.68 -5.24
CA PHE A 139 -15.93 -2.55 -4.86
C PHE A 139 -15.57 -2.62 -3.39
N LEU A 140 -14.35 -2.20 -3.04
CA LEU A 140 -13.92 -1.96 -1.68
C LEU A 140 -13.70 -0.46 -1.48
N PHE A 141 -14.15 0.03 -0.34
CA PHE A 141 -14.04 1.44 0.02
C PHE A 141 -13.27 1.57 1.34
N GLU A 142 -12.19 2.33 1.31
CA GLU A 142 -11.44 2.73 2.51
C GLU A 142 -11.10 4.22 2.44
N ASN A 143 -11.04 4.87 3.59
CA ASN A 143 -10.61 6.27 3.69
C ASN A 143 -9.14 6.31 4.07
N ARG A 144 -8.29 6.75 3.15
CA ARG A 144 -6.85 6.91 3.35
C ARG A 144 -6.57 8.38 3.64
N SER A 145 -6.01 8.64 4.82
CA SER A 145 -5.66 9.99 5.28
C SER A 145 -4.28 9.93 5.93
N PRO A 146 -3.43 10.94 5.75
CA PRO A 146 -2.06 10.94 6.26
C PRO A 146 -2.02 11.02 7.79
N GLY A 147 -2.17 9.87 8.44
CA GLY A 147 -2.13 9.69 9.88
C GLY A 147 -1.68 8.29 10.26
N GLY A 148 -1.22 8.08 11.49
CA GLY A 148 -0.74 6.78 11.95
C GLY A 148 0.33 6.20 11.01
N TYR A 149 0.11 4.98 10.54
CA TYR A 149 1.00 4.34 9.56
C TYR A 149 0.83 4.88 8.13
N ASP A 150 -0.20 5.69 7.84
CA ASP A 150 -0.37 6.37 6.55
C ASP A 150 0.29 7.75 6.48
N ARG A 151 1.11 8.11 7.46
CA ARG A 151 1.85 9.40 7.44
C ARG A 151 2.75 9.54 6.22
N GLY A 152 3.19 8.43 5.63
CA GLY A 152 3.94 8.44 4.38
C GLY A 152 3.18 8.99 3.17
N LEU A 153 1.84 9.05 3.24
CA LEU A 153 1.02 9.71 2.23
C LEU A 153 1.07 11.24 2.31
N TYR A 154 1.48 11.81 3.44
CA TYR A 154 1.44 13.26 3.66
C TYR A 154 2.19 14.02 2.58
N PHE A 155 3.42 13.64 2.33
CA PHE A 155 4.24 14.30 1.32
C PHE A 155 3.70 14.07 -0.10
N LYS A 156 3.24 12.86 -0.39
CA LYS A 156 2.68 12.51 -1.69
C LYS A 156 1.39 13.27 -2.00
N ILE A 157 0.50 13.44 -1.02
CA ILE A 157 -0.77 14.15 -1.21
C ILE A 157 -0.56 15.66 -1.30
N LEU A 158 0.33 16.23 -0.47
CA LEU A 158 0.49 17.69 -0.41
C LEU A 158 1.52 18.25 -1.38
N TYR A 159 2.52 17.47 -1.74
CA TYR A 159 3.67 17.94 -2.53
C TYR A 159 3.91 17.11 -3.79
N GLY A 160 2.92 16.39 -4.26
CA GLY A 160 2.99 15.37 -5.32
C GLY A 160 3.53 15.83 -6.68
N SER A 161 3.93 17.08 -6.82
CA SER A 161 4.49 17.60 -8.08
C SER A 161 5.98 17.28 -8.32
N GLU A 162 6.70 16.81 -7.32
CA GLU A 162 8.15 16.60 -7.45
C GLU A 162 8.56 15.13 -7.65
N ASP A 163 7.66 14.20 -7.41
CA ASP A 163 7.93 12.78 -7.68
C ASP A 163 7.13 12.32 -8.90
N SER A 164 7.82 11.72 -9.85
CA SER A 164 7.30 11.18 -11.11
C SER A 164 6.10 10.21 -10.99
N ILE A 165 5.71 9.84 -9.77
CA ILE A 165 4.55 9.00 -9.47
C ILE A 165 3.23 9.76 -9.71
N TYR A 166 3.23 11.09 -9.60
CA TYR A 166 2.04 11.93 -9.86
C TYR A 166 2.17 12.82 -11.11
N SER A 167 3.22 12.63 -11.90
CA SER A 167 3.38 13.38 -13.16
C SER A 167 2.38 12.96 -14.23
N ASN A 168 1.72 11.84 -14.05
CA ASN A 168 0.59 11.42 -14.87
C ASN A 168 -0.67 11.67 -14.04
N ASN A 169 -1.54 12.55 -14.53
CA ASN A 169 -2.84 12.90 -13.93
C ASN A 169 -3.80 11.70 -13.69
N ASP A 170 -3.32 10.49 -13.87
CA ASP A 170 -4.13 9.26 -13.84
C ASP A 170 -4.25 8.65 -12.43
N ASP A 171 -3.47 9.15 -11.45
CA ASP A 171 -3.45 8.57 -10.08
C ASP A 171 -4.50 9.17 -9.12
N LEU A 172 -5.39 10.02 -9.59
CA LEU A 172 -6.43 10.66 -8.78
C LEU A 172 -7.86 10.18 -9.04
N TYR A 173 -8.02 9.07 -9.80
CA TYR A 173 -9.36 8.52 -10.10
C TYR A 173 -9.49 7.05 -9.71
#